data_e4c21611452260c4859e452055574848
#
_entry.id   e4c21611452260c4859e452055574848
#
_cell.length_a   1.000
_cell.length_b   1.000
_cell.length_c   1.000
_cell.angle_alpha   90.00
_cell.angle_beta   90.00
_cell.angle_gamma   90.00
#
_symmetry.space_group_name_H-M   'P 1'
#
loop_
_entity.id
_entity.type
_entity.pdbx_description
1 polymer ?
#
loop_
_entity_poly.entity_id
_entity_poly.type
_entity_poly.pdbx_seq_one_letter_code
_entity_poly.pdbx_strand_id
1 'polypeptide(L)'
;MAKAAQKEDCLLIHISTDYVFDGTATTPYTEKIKTCPVSVYGKTKLAGEEAIIRSGCFYIIIRTAWLYSAFGHNFVKTILRLAEERPEINVVNDQIGTPTYAEDLAKAIVKIMANDDRVEHEGIYHYSNAGVCSWYDFAVEIVRLSGLNCRVNPVTQPNIRLKHIGLLIRYWIKLK
;
A
#
# COMPACT_ATOMS: atom_id res chain seq x y z
N MET A 1 -15.15 1.71 16.40
CA MET A 1 -15.28 0.47 15.62
C MET A 1 -14.67 -0.72 16.38
N ALA A 2 -13.38 -0.76 16.76
CA ALA A 2 -12.75 -1.93 17.40
C ALA A 2 -13.48 -2.41 18.69
N LYS A 3 -13.83 -1.49 19.60
CA LYS A 3 -14.64 -1.83 20.79
C LYS A 3 -16.04 -2.38 20.46
N ALA A 4 -16.65 -1.93 19.36
CA ALA A 4 -17.93 -2.48 18.91
C ALA A 4 -17.74 -3.88 18.32
N ALA A 5 -16.70 -4.09 17.51
CA ALA A 5 -16.37 -5.41 16.98
C ALA A 5 -16.09 -6.42 18.11
N GLN A 6 -15.35 -6.00 19.13
CA GLN A 6 -15.07 -6.82 20.31
C GLN A 6 -16.36 -7.18 21.08
N LYS A 7 -17.25 -6.21 21.27
CA LYS A 7 -18.52 -6.44 21.97
C LYS A 7 -19.47 -7.38 21.22
N GLU A 8 -19.49 -7.28 19.88
CA GLU A 8 -20.37 -8.06 19.01
C GLU A 8 -19.69 -9.34 18.47
N ASP A 9 -18.51 -9.70 19.00
CA ASP A 9 -17.70 -10.86 18.59
C ASP A 9 -17.47 -10.95 17.08
N CYS A 10 -17.19 -9.78 16.45
CA CYS A 10 -17.01 -9.65 15.01
C CYS A 10 -15.56 -9.50 14.60
N LEU A 11 -15.19 -10.10 13.46
CA LEU A 11 -13.89 -9.87 12.83
C LEU A 11 -13.82 -8.46 12.25
N LEU A 12 -12.77 -7.71 12.62
CA LEU A 12 -12.46 -6.39 12.06
C LEU A 12 -11.35 -6.49 11.02
N ILE A 13 -11.66 -6.26 9.75
CA ILE A 13 -10.66 -6.10 8.70
C ILE A 13 -10.32 -4.61 8.57
N HIS A 14 -9.05 -4.25 8.78
CA HIS A 14 -8.57 -2.87 8.74
C HIS A 14 -7.48 -2.69 7.69
N ILE A 15 -7.65 -1.69 6.82
CA ILE A 15 -6.62 -1.34 5.83
C ILE A 15 -5.68 -0.30 6.43
N SER A 16 -4.40 -0.65 6.49
CA SER A 16 -3.31 0.20 6.94
C SER A 16 -2.34 0.53 5.80
N THR A 17 -1.15 0.99 6.11
CA THR A 17 -0.20 1.55 5.15
C THR A 17 1.24 1.15 5.46
N ASP A 18 2.10 1.16 4.46
CA ASP A 18 3.56 1.08 4.56
C ASP A 18 4.19 2.30 5.27
N TYR A 19 3.50 3.44 5.35
CA TYR A 19 3.96 4.63 6.08
C TYR A 19 4.09 4.42 7.60
N VAL A 20 3.73 3.26 8.13
CA VAL A 20 4.05 2.85 9.51
C VAL A 20 5.55 2.54 9.71
N PHE A 21 6.31 2.44 8.63
CA PHE A 21 7.77 2.30 8.61
C PHE A 21 8.46 3.63 8.32
N ASP A 22 9.78 3.70 8.57
CA ASP A 22 10.59 4.89 8.34
C ASP A 22 11.10 5.05 6.90
N GLY A 23 10.97 4.01 6.08
CA GLY A 23 11.41 4.02 4.68
C GLY A 23 12.93 3.94 4.50
N THR A 24 13.71 3.61 5.52
CA THR A 24 15.19 3.59 5.47
C THR A 24 15.78 2.23 5.13
N ALA A 25 14.97 1.16 5.13
CA ALA A 25 15.44 -0.19 4.84
C ALA A 25 15.97 -0.32 3.40
N THR A 26 16.98 -1.18 3.23
CA THR A 26 17.54 -1.56 1.92
C THR A 26 16.97 -2.89 1.41
N THR A 27 16.14 -3.52 2.21
CA THR A 27 15.42 -4.76 1.89
C THR A 27 13.93 -4.58 2.16
N PRO A 28 13.05 -5.36 1.52
CA PRO A 28 11.61 -5.25 1.74
C PRO A 28 11.21 -5.40 3.21
N TYR A 29 10.30 -4.55 3.68
CA TYR A 29 9.73 -4.65 5.02
C TYR A 29 8.87 -5.91 5.16
N THR A 30 9.07 -6.65 6.25
CA THR A 30 8.21 -7.77 6.64
C THR A 30 7.30 -7.34 7.79
N GLU A 31 6.24 -8.10 8.04
CA GLU A 31 5.28 -7.84 9.12
C GLU A 31 5.93 -7.85 10.52
N LYS A 32 7.10 -8.52 10.64
CA LYS A 32 7.86 -8.66 11.91
C LYS A 32 8.77 -7.47 12.21
N ILE A 33 9.03 -6.62 11.22
CA ILE A 33 9.89 -5.44 11.40
C ILE A 33 9.17 -4.42 12.27
N LYS A 34 9.90 -3.89 13.24
CA LYS A 34 9.38 -2.84 14.15
C LYS A 34 8.98 -1.61 13.35
N THR A 35 7.77 -1.13 13.58
CA THR A 35 7.26 0.10 13.00
C THR A 35 7.96 1.33 13.56
N CYS A 36 8.22 2.34 12.70
CA CYS A 36 8.86 3.60 13.07
C CYS A 36 8.36 4.73 12.13
N PRO A 37 7.09 5.17 12.25
CA PRO A 37 6.52 6.15 11.34
C PRO A 37 7.14 7.53 11.53
N VAL A 38 7.56 8.17 10.42
CA VAL A 38 8.12 9.53 10.42
C VAL A 38 7.09 10.61 10.15
N SER A 39 6.01 10.30 9.43
CA SER A 39 4.95 11.24 9.08
C SER A 39 3.79 11.22 10.10
N VAL A 40 3.03 12.34 10.17
CA VAL A 40 1.80 12.40 10.97
C VAL A 40 0.79 11.34 10.49
N TYR A 41 0.66 11.16 9.18
CA TYR A 41 -0.20 10.13 8.57
C TYR A 41 0.18 8.73 9.07
N GLY A 42 1.48 8.37 8.96
CA GLY A 42 1.96 7.07 9.44
C GLY A 42 1.73 6.86 10.94
N LYS A 43 1.99 7.89 11.76
CA LYS A 43 1.75 7.85 13.22
C LYS A 43 0.27 7.63 13.56
N THR A 44 -0.64 8.30 12.87
CA THR A 44 -2.09 8.14 13.11
C THR A 44 -2.58 6.76 12.65
N LYS A 45 -2.06 6.24 11.53
CA LYS A 45 -2.38 4.89 11.06
C LYS A 45 -1.88 3.83 12.03
N LEU A 46 -0.63 3.94 12.51
CA LEU A 46 -0.08 3.03 13.51
C LEU A 46 -0.87 3.08 14.82
N ALA A 47 -1.23 4.27 15.30
CA ALA A 47 -2.07 4.40 16.50
C ALA A 47 -3.44 3.71 16.33
N GLY A 48 -3.99 3.70 15.10
CA GLY A 48 -5.18 2.93 14.74
C GLY A 48 -4.96 1.41 14.84
N GLU A 49 -3.86 0.89 14.30
CA GLU A 49 -3.48 -0.53 14.43
C GLU A 49 -3.36 -0.93 15.91
N GLU A 50 -2.62 -0.16 16.69
CA GLU A 50 -2.44 -0.40 18.12
C GLU A 50 -3.75 -0.34 18.91
N ALA A 51 -4.66 0.56 18.55
CA ALA A 51 -5.98 0.66 19.19
C ALA A 51 -6.84 -0.58 18.88
N ILE A 52 -6.75 -1.14 17.68
CA ILE A 52 -7.42 -2.39 17.31
C ILE A 52 -6.85 -3.54 18.14
N ILE A 53 -5.53 -3.71 18.16
CA ILE A 53 -4.86 -4.78 18.92
C ILE A 53 -5.23 -4.70 20.41
N ARG A 54 -5.14 -3.51 21.01
CA ARG A 54 -5.51 -3.30 22.44
C ARG A 54 -6.98 -3.53 22.75
N SER A 55 -7.86 -3.50 21.76
CA SER A 55 -9.30 -3.71 22.02
C SER A 55 -9.65 -5.16 22.33
N GLY A 56 -8.81 -6.11 21.92
CA GLY A 56 -9.05 -7.54 22.05
C GLY A 56 -10.15 -8.09 21.12
N CYS A 57 -10.54 -7.34 20.06
CA CYS A 57 -11.40 -7.90 19.02
C CYS A 57 -10.58 -8.79 18.09
N PHE A 58 -11.22 -9.74 17.41
CA PHE A 58 -10.59 -10.44 16.28
C PHE A 58 -10.29 -9.45 15.16
N TYR A 59 -9.07 -9.50 14.60
CA TYR A 59 -8.68 -8.55 13.57
C TYR A 59 -7.80 -9.15 12.48
N ILE A 60 -7.93 -8.58 11.28
CA ILE A 60 -6.98 -8.71 10.19
C ILE A 60 -6.60 -7.29 9.77
N ILE A 61 -5.35 -6.90 10.01
CA ILE A 61 -4.80 -5.61 9.58
C ILE A 61 -4.00 -5.85 8.31
N ILE A 62 -4.38 -5.18 7.22
CA ILE A 62 -3.70 -5.29 5.93
C ILE A 62 -2.98 -3.98 5.64
N ARG A 63 -1.64 -4.00 5.70
CA ARG A 63 -0.81 -2.88 5.26
C ARG A 63 -0.62 -2.97 3.75
N THR A 64 -0.89 -1.90 3.05
CA THR A 64 -0.73 -1.79 1.60
C THR A 64 0.05 -0.54 1.22
N ALA A 65 0.55 -0.49 -0.02
CA ALA A 65 1.33 0.61 -0.55
C ALA A 65 0.84 1.00 -1.95
N TRP A 66 1.03 2.26 -2.34
CA TRP A 66 0.83 2.78 -3.69
C TRP A 66 -0.51 2.40 -4.33
N LEU A 67 -1.58 2.55 -3.55
CA LEU A 67 -2.92 2.14 -3.95
C LEU A 67 -3.44 3.02 -5.09
N TYR A 68 -3.90 2.39 -6.17
CA TYR A 68 -4.52 3.06 -7.30
C TYR A 68 -5.78 2.35 -7.78
N SER A 69 -6.67 3.10 -8.43
CA SER A 69 -7.93 2.57 -8.96
C SER A 69 -8.49 3.43 -10.09
N ALA A 70 -9.54 2.94 -10.75
CA ALA A 70 -10.35 3.74 -11.65
C ALA A 70 -11.13 4.86 -10.94
N PHE A 71 -11.25 4.81 -9.60
CA PHE A 71 -12.01 5.76 -8.80
C PHE A 71 -11.12 6.65 -7.95
N GLY A 72 -11.62 7.84 -7.58
CA GLY A 72 -10.94 8.78 -6.68
C GLY A 72 -9.67 9.39 -7.29
N HIS A 73 -8.92 10.10 -6.45
CA HIS A 73 -7.62 10.68 -6.80
C HIS A 73 -6.51 9.67 -6.49
N ASN A 74 -5.62 9.44 -7.43
CA ASN A 74 -4.47 8.56 -7.27
C ASN A 74 -3.36 8.91 -8.25
N PHE A 75 -2.19 8.26 -8.09
CA PHE A 75 -1.02 8.53 -8.92
C PHE A 75 -1.27 8.30 -10.41
N VAL A 76 -1.93 7.19 -10.79
CA VAL A 76 -2.22 6.88 -12.21
C VAL A 76 -3.01 7.99 -12.87
N LYS A 77 -4.11 8.43 -12.25
CA LYS A 77 -4.92 9.54 -12.77
C LYS A 77 -4.18 10.86 -12.82
N THR A 78 -3.29 11.09 -11.85
CA THR A 78 -2.45 12.30 -11.84
C THR A 78 -1.49 12.29 -13.01
N ILE A 79 -0.81 11.17 -13.28
CA ILE A 79 0.12 11.04 -14.42
C ILE A 79 -0.63 11.18 -15.75
N LEU A 80 -1.79 10.53 -15.92
CA LEU A 80 -2.60 10.64 -17.14
C LEU A 80 -2.97 12.11 -17.42
N ARG A 81 -3.53 12.80 -16.43
CA ARG A 81 -3.88 14.23 -16.59
C ARG A 81 -2.66 15.10 -16.93
N LEU A 82 -1.55 14.89 -16.23
CA LEU A 82 -0.33 15.68 -16.52
C LEU A 82 0.25 15.37 -17.91
N ALA A 83 0.17 14.13 -18.37
CA ALA A 83 0.63 13.73 -19.69
C ALA A 83 -0.26 14.24 -20.83
N GLU A 84 -1.56 14.48 -20.58
CA GLU A 84 -2.46 15.16 -21.50
C GLU A 84 -2.17 16.68 -21.60
N GLU A 85 -1.81 17.30 -20.48
CA GLU A 85 -1.61 18.74 -20.37
C GLU A 85 -0.19 19.21 -20.76
N ARG A 86 0.82 18.29 -20.76
CA ARG A 86 2.24 18.67 -20.84
C ARG A 86 3.02 17.77 -21.79
N PRO A 87 3.97 18.33 -22.57
CA PRO A 87 4.84 17.53 -23.42
C PRO A 87 5.87 16.71 -22.62
N GLU A 88 6.17 17.11 -21.37
CA GLU A 88 7.06 16.40 -20.48
C GLU A 88 6.69 16.59 -19.01
N ILE A 89 7.02 15.57 -18.19
CA ILE A 89 6.84 15.55 -16.74
C ILE A 89 8.10 15.00 -16.04
N ASN A 90 8.35 15.48 -14.81
CA ASN A 90 9.46 15.00 -13.98
C ASN A 90 8.92 14.09 -12.87
N VAL A 91 9.48 12.88 -12.73
CA VAL A 91 9.05 11.91 -11.74
C VAL A 91 10.25 11.33 -11.01
N VAL A 92 10.14 11.17 -9.69
CA VAL A 92 11.21 10.63 -8.84
C VAL A 92 11.52 9.18 -9.18
N ASN A 93 12.82 8.84 -9.27
CA ASN A 93 13.30 7.52 -9.62
C ASN A 93 14.04 6.80 -8.49
N ASP A 94 14.25 7.46 -7.37
CA ASP A 94 14.99 6.96 -6.20
C ASP A 94 14.09 6.42 -5.07
N GLN A 95 12.77 6.43 -5.29
CA GLN A 95 11.79 5.81 -4.42
C GLN A 95 11.25 4.53 -5.06
N ILE A 96 11.50 3.40 -4.40
CA ILE A 96 11.15 2.07 -4.88
C ILE A 96 9.98 1.52 -4.08
N GLY A 97 8.99 0.94 -4.75
CA GLY A 97 7.80 0.40 -4.12
C GLY A 97 7.07 -0.63 -4.97
N THR A 98 5.90 -1.01 -4.50
CA THR A 98 5.03 -2.00 -5.14
C THR A 98 3.64 -1.40 -5.32
N PRO A 99 3.24 -1.01 -6.54
CA PRO A 99 1.88 -0.53 -6.79
C PRO A 99 0.84 -1.58 -6.43
N THR A 100 -0.29 -1.14 -5.90
CA THR A 100 -1.41 -2.01 -5.54
C THR A 100 -2.68 -1.57 -6.27
N TYR A 101 -3.25 -2.45 -7.07
CA TYR A 101 -4.55 -2.21 -7.67
C TYR A 101 -5.66 -2.46 -6.65
N ALA A 102 -6.50 -1.46 -6.40
CA ALA A 102 -7.50 -1.51 -5.34
C ALA A 102 -8.54 -2.62 -5.51
N GLU A 103 -8.86 -2.97 -6.76
CA GLU A 103 -9.78 -4.07 -7.06
C GLU A 103 -9.19 -5.43 -6.64
N ASP A 104 -7.88 -5.63 -6.84
CA ASP A 104 -7.22 -6.87 -6.42
C ASP A 104 -7.17 -6.98 -4.89
N LEU A 105 -6.91 -5.86 -4.21
CA LEU A 105 -7.00 -5.81 -2.74
C LEU A 105 -8.44 -6.11 -2.28
N ALA A 106 -9.46 -5.55 -2.94
CA ALA A 106 -10.85 -5.81 -2.62
C ALA A 106 -11.22 -7.30 -2.83
N LYS A 107 -10.76 -7.91 -3.93
CA LYS A 107 -10.95 -9.34 -4.19
C LYS A 107 -10.28 -10.20 -3.11
N ALA A 108 -9.07 -9.81 -2.66
CA ALA A 108 -8.39 -10.49 -1.57
C ALA A 108 -9.19 -10.40 -0.26
N ILE A 109 -9.74 -9.22 0.07
CA ILE A 109 -10.59 -9.04 1.26
C ILE A 109 -11.83 -9.93 1.17
N VAL A 110 -12.52 -9.96 0.01
CA VAL A 110 -13.70 -10.82 -0.18
C VAL A 110 -13.36 -12.29 0.02
N LYS A 111 -12.20 -12.75 -0.46
CA LYS A 111 -11.75 -14.13 -0.25
C LYS A 111 -11.45 -14.43 1.22
N ILE A 112 -10.84 -13.48 1.94
CA ILE A 112 -10.64 -13.60 3.40
C ILE A 112 -12.00 -13.74 4.10
N MET A 113 -12.98 -12.92 3.72
CA MET A 113 -14.33 -12.96 4.31
C MET A 113 -15.08 -14.26 4.02
N ALA A 114 -14.85 -14.86 2.86
CA ALA A 114 -15.47 -16.12 2.43
C ALA A 114 -14.82 -17.36 3.04
N ASN A 115 -13.67 -17.22 3.73
CA ASN A 115 -13.00 -18.33 4.40
C ASN A 115 -13.59 -18.56 5.79
N ASP A 116 -14.01 -19.77 6.07
CA ASP A 116 -14.59 -20.16 7.37
C ASP A 116 -13.56 -20.08 8.51
N ASP A 117 -12.28 -20.36 8.21
CA ASP A 117 -11.17 -20.33 9.17
C ASP A 117 -10.60 -18.92 9.40
N ARG A 118 -11.27 -17.87 8.90
CA ARG A 118 -10.75 -16.49 8.91
C ARG A 118 -10.36 -15.95 10.29
N VAL A 119 -11.00 -16.44 11.35
CA VAL A 119 -10.71 -16.02 12.73
C VAL A 119 -9.40 -16.65 13.22
N GLU A 120 -9.04 -17.83 12.76
CA GLU A 120 -7.78 -18.50 13.09
C GLU A 120 -6.57 -17.78 12.49
N HIS A 121 -6.81 -16.87 11.54
CA HIS A 121 -5.81 -16.09 10.84
C HIS A 121 -5.73 -14.63 11.32
N GLU A 122 -6.06 -14.40 12.59
CA GLU A 122 -5.85 -13.10 13.20
C GLU A 122 -4.39 -12.63 13.07
N GLY A 123 -4.21 -11.35 12.68
CA GLY A 123 -2.87 -10.81 12.56
C GLY A 123 -2.71 -9.59 11.67
N ILE A 124 -1.43 -9.25 11.46
CA ILE A 124 -1.01 -8.17 10.56
C ILE A 124 -0.40 -8.80 9.31
N TYR A 125 -0.82 -8.31 8.16
CA TYR A 125 -0.40 -8.80 6.85
C TYR A 125 0.02 -7.66 5.94
N HIS A 126 0.94 -7.94 5.02
CA HIS A 126 1.25 -7.05 3.91
C HIS A 126 0.57 -7.54 2.64
N TYR A 127 0.00 -6.60 1.88
CA TYR A 127 -0.58 -6.89 0.57
C TYR A 127 -0.20 -5.83 -0.45
N SER A 128 0.34 -6.26 -1.60
CA SER A 128 0.48 -5.46 -2.82
C SER A 128 0.41 -6.38 -4.04
N ASN A 129 0.35 -5.83 -5.25
CA ASN A 129 0.53 -6.63 -6.46
C ASN A 129 2.00 -7.05 -6.61
N ALA A 130 2.27 -8.01 -7.49
CA ALA A 130 3.62 -8.49 -7.75
C ALA A 130 4.47 -7.47 -8.51
N GLY A 131 5.79 -7.54 -8.32
CA GLY A 131 6.75 -6.66 -8.97
C GLY A 131 7.22 -5.53 -8.08
N VAL A 132 8.28 -4.86 -8.52
CA VAL A 132 8.92 -3.74 -7.83
C VAL A 132 9.28 -2.71 -8.90
N CYS A 133 9.01 -1.44 -8.66
CA CYS A 133 9.35 -0.35 -9.58
C CYS A 133 9.59 0.95 -8.81
N SER A 134 10.22 1.93 -9.47
CA SER A 134 10.22 3.33 -9.00
C SER A 134 8.91 4.02 -9.41
N TRP A 135 8.64 5.21 -8.81
CA TRP A 135 7.57 6.07 -9.32
C TRP A 135 7.78 6.47 -10.77
N TYR A 136 9.05 6.66 -11.18
CA TYR A 136 9.41 6.93 -12.56
C TYR A 136 9.03 5.78 -13.48
N ASP A 137 9.42 4.54 -13.16
CA ASP A 137 9.09 3.35 -13.97
C ASP A 137 7.57 3.20 -14.10
N PHE A 138 6.85 3.39 -12.99
CA PHE A 138 5.39 3.33 -13.00
C PHE A 138 4.76 4.40 -13.89
N ALA A 139 5.27 5.65 -13.83
CA ALA A 139 4.80 6.73 -14.70
C ALA A 139 5.10 6.48 -16.19
N VAL A 140 6.29 5.97 -16.51
CA VAL A 140 6.66 5.59 -17.88
C VAL A 140 5.67 4.57 -18.44
N GLU A 141 5.35 3.54 -17.65
CA GLU A 141 4.43 2.49 -18.09
C GLU A 141 2.98 3.01 -18.24
N ILE A 142 2.53 3.91 -17.35
CA ILE A 142 1.21 4.56 -17.48
C ILE A 142 1.14 5.35 -18.79
N VAL A 143 2.14 6.17 -19.09
CA VAL A 143 2.16 6.98 -20.33
C VAL A 143 2.24 6.08 -21.56
N ARG A 144 3.08 5.04 -21.53
CA ARG A 144 3.17 4.07 -22.63
C ARG A 144 1.83 3.39 -22.94
N LEU A 145 1.14 2.91 -21.90
CA LEU A 145 -0.15 2.22 -22.05
C LEU A 145 -1.29 3.14 -22.48
N SER A 146 -1.21 4.43 -22.12
CA SER A 146 -2.24 5.41 -22.50
C SER A 146 -2.11 5.89 -23.96
N GLY A 147 -0.97 5.64 -24.62
CA GLY A 147 -0.69 6.15 -25.96
C GLY A 147 -0.48 7.66 -26.05
N LEU A 148 -0.34 8.35 -24.90
CA LEU A 148 -0.10 9.79 -24.84
C LEU A 148 1.35 10.11 -25.22
N ASN A 149 1.55 11.22 -25.92
CA ASN A 149 2.88 11.72 -26.33
C ASN A 149 3.44 12.67 -25.27
N CYS A 150 3.90 12.11 -24.16
CA CYS A 150 4.51 12.87 -23.06
C CYS A 150 5.81 12.21 -22.63
N ARG A 151 6.89 12.99 -22.55
CA ARG A 151 8.19 12.50 -22.07
C ARG A 151 8.20 12.47 -20.54
N VAL A 152 8.53 11.32 -19.95
CA VAL A 152 8.77 11.18 -18.52
C VAL A 152 10.27 11.30 -18.25
N ASN A 153 10.69 12.28 -17.45
CA ASN A 153 12.09 12.50 -17.08
C ASN A 153 12.33 12.01 -15.65
N PRO A 154 13.37 11.19 -15.41
CA PRO A 154 13.73 10.76 -14.06
C PRO A 154 14.37 11.94 -13.29
N VAL A 155 13.96 12.14 -12.05
CA VAL A 155 14.57 13.10 -11.13
C VAL A 155 14.88 12.43 -9.80
N THR A 156 15.98 12.84 -9.17
CA THR A 156 16.34 12.42 -7.82
C THR A 156 15.87 13.49 -6.84
N GLN A 157 15.33 13.08 -5.71
CA GLN A 157 14.87 14.02 -4.69
C GLN A 157 16.04 14.34 -3.72
N PRO A 158 16.64 15.54 -3.78
CA PRO A 158 17.92 15.82 -3.10
C PRO A 158 17.88 15.75 -1.56
N ASN A 159 16.70 15.70 -0.91
CA ASN A 159 16.58 15.90 0.53
C ASN A 159 15.52 15.04 1.26
N ILE A 160 14.92 14.03 0.63
CA ILE A 160 14.02 13.13 1.35
C ILE A 160 14.59 11.71 1.28
N ARG A 161 15.24 11.29 2.38
CA ARG A 161 15.71 9.92 2.60
C ARG A 161 14.52 8.97 2.84
N LEU A 162 13.61 8.86 1.90
CA LEU A 162 12.55 7.89 1.94
C LEU A 162 12.73 6.94 0.75
N LYS A 163 13.72 6.07 0.84
CA LYS A 163 13.77 4.87 0.01
C LYS A 163 12.70 3.92 0.53
N HIS A 164 11.46 4.11 0.09
CA HIS A 164 10.42 3.13 0.33
C HIS A 164 10.73 1.89 -0.49
N ILE A 165 11.35 0.91 0.13
CA ILE A 165 11.41 -0.43 -0.42
C ILE A 165 10.09 -1.09 -0.05
N GLY A 166 9.35 -1.51 -1.08
CA GLY A 166 8.00 -2.06 -0.95
C GLY A 166 7.84 -3.15 0.11
N LEU A 167 6.62 -3.38 0.50
CA LEU A 167 6.26 -4.44 1.44
C LEU A 167 6.59 -5.80 0.85
N LEU A 168 7.27 -6.67 1.61
CA LEU A 168 7.42 -8.06 1.23
C LEU A 168 6.09 -8.78 1.48
N ILE A 169 5.43 -9.19 0.40
CA ILE A 169 4.24 -10.03 0.51
C ILE A 169 4.69 -11.44 0.84
N ARG A 170 4.34 -11.92 2.00
CA ARG A 170 4.23 -13.35 2.22
C ARG A 170 2.90 -13.81 1.63
N TYR A 171 2.95 -14.52 0.50
CA TYR A 171 1.79 -15.23 -0.04
C TYR A 171 1.25 -16.20 1.02
N TRP A 172 0.31 -15.73 1.81
CA TRP A 172 -0.43 -16.63 2.72
C TRP A 172 -1.81 -16.98 2.18
N ILE A 173 -2.30 -16.21 1.23
CA ILE A 173 -3.52 -16.58 0.52
C ILE A 173 -3.09 -17.44 -0.67
N LYS A 174 -2.89 -18.75 -0.43
CA LYS A 174 -2.98 -19.72 -1.52
C LYS A 174 -4.41 -19.66 -2.05
N LEU A 175 -4.58 -18.87 -3.10
CA LEU A 175 -5.80 -18.87 -3.88
C LEU A 175 -5.85 -20.20 -4.62
N LYS A 176 -6.58 -21.20 -4.07
CA LYS A 176 -7.05 -22.34 -4.84
C LYS A 176 -8.13 -21.89 -5.80
#